data_6e1e2292d2e76cd4cadcf7d3926ca6e5
#
_entry.id   6e1e2292d2e76cd4cadcf7d3926ca6e5
#
_cell.length_a   1.000
_cell.length_b   1.000
_cell.length_c   1.000
_cell.angle_alpha   90.00
_cell.angle_beta   90.00
_cell.angle_gamma   90.00
#
_symmetry.space_group_name_H-M   'P 1'
#
loop_
_entity.id
_entity.type
_entity.pdbx_description
1 polymer ?
#
loop_
_entity_poly.entity_id
_entity_poly.type
_entity_poly.pdbx_seq_one_letter_code
_entity_poly.pdbx_strand_id
1 'polypeptide(L)'
;VPLDPALRAGLAGHLPVKGDDPMNTRITILCENSVGRVIGTGEHGFSAFIETDHGNALFDTGNGHGIVSNSLAFNKDLRTVRKIFLSHGHNDHTGGLPQALKLTGKVDVHAHPHIFVDRIAVSKGEGKDTRRFAGLIYKKTYLEFLGANFILNQDFREIRGGMFLTGEVPRQTPFEKNDSRLYAEIDGKMVQDTLMDDQSLVLDTGKGLILVLGCAHSGMMNIIHHVMTKTGKQKFNAILGGTHLDFLTPEQLEESIQALKQMEIEKIGVSHCTGMRAASRLHQEFGERFV
;
A
#
# COMPACT_ATOMS: atom_id res chain seq x y z
N VAL A 1 -9.64 -20.04 -15.43
CA VAL A 1 -10.87 -19.56 -16.08
C VAL A 1 -10.45 -18.52 -17.09
N PRO A 2 -10.78 -18.62 -18.38
CA PRO A 2 -10.44 -17.58 -19.35
C PRO A 2 -11.15 -16.29 -18.96
N LEU A 3 -10.41 -15.16 -19.00
CA LEU A 3 -10.94 -13.83 -18.75
C LEU A 3 -12.13 -13.53 -19.68
N ASP A 4 -13.19 -12.96 -19.09
CA ASP A 4 -14.42 -12.56 -19.78
C ASP A 4 -14.08 -11.67 -21.00
N PRO A 5 -14.62 -11.97 -22.18
CA PRO A 5 -14.44 -11.16 -23.38
C PRO A 5 -14.87 -9.69 -23.21
N ALA A 6 -15.76 -9.36 -22.28
CA ALA A 6 -16.17 -8.00 -21.97
C ALA A 6 -15.03 -7.15 -21.38
N LEU A 7 -14.03 -7.76 -20.75
CA LEU A 7 -12.81 -7.09 -20.26
C LEU A 7 -11.87 -6.65 -21.39
N ARG A 8 -12.02 -7.20 -22.60
CA ARG A 8 -11.23 -6.79 -23.78
C ARG A 8 -11.76 -5.52 -24.48
N ALA A 9 -12.99 -5.13 -24.23
CA ALA A 9 -13.63 -3.99 -24.91
C ALA A 9 -13.39 -2.62 -24.22
N GLY A 10 -12.80 -2.58 -23.03
CA GLY A 10 -12.55 -1.37 -22.24
C GLY A 10 -11.22 -0.65 -22.52
N LEU A 11 -10.49 -0.99 -23.60
CA LEU A 11 -9.13 -0.49 -23.89
C LEU A 11 -9.05 0.92 -24.50
N ALA A 12 -10.10 1.74 -24.39
CA ALA A 12 -10.10 3.12 -24.87
C ALA A 12 -9.77 4.10 -23.73
N GLY A 13 -8.50 4.15 -23.32
CA GLY A 13 -8.03 5.08 -22.28
C GLY A 13 -6.59 4.85 -21.85
N HIS A 14 -5.74 4.39 -22.76
CA HIS A 14 -4.31 4.28 -22.48
C HIS A 14 -3.70 5.66 -22.30
N LEU A 15 -3.18 5.95 -21.09
CA LEU A 15 -2.24 7.04 -20.92
C LEU A 15 -0.93 6.63 -21.60
N PRO A 16 -0.39 7.45 -22.56
CA PRO A 16 0.89 7.13 -23.18
C PRO A 16 2.01 7.22 -22.13
N VAL A 17 2.60 6.09 -21.79
CA VAL A 17 3.81 6.04 -20.94
C VAL A 17 4.96 6.54 -21.79
N LYS A 18 5.37 7.79 -21.61
CA LYS A 18 6.59 8.36 -22.20
C LYS A 18 7.76 8.12 -21.23
N GLY A 19 8.61 7.16 -21.56
CA GLY A 19 9.89 6.94 -20.87
C GLY A 19 10.57 5.72 -21.45
N ASP A 20 11.50 5.89 -22.37
CA ASP A 20 12.25 4.80 -23.02
C ASP A 20 13.40 4.25 -22.15
N ASP A 21 13.75 4.92 -21.05
CA ASP A 21 14.80 4.44 -20.13
C ASP A 21 14.19 3.76 -18.90
N PRO A 22 14.67 2.53 -18.57
CA PRO A 22 14.18 1.81 -17.40
C PRO A 22 14.54 2.56 -16.12
N MET A 23 13.54 2.87 -15.29
CA MET A 23 13.76 3.51 -13.98
C MET A 23 14.53 2.59 -13.04
N ASN A 24 15.73 2.98 -12.64
CA ASN A 24 16.47 2.31 -11.58
C ASN A 24 15.74 2.52 -10.26
N THR A 25 15.39 1.43 -9.60
CA THR A 25 14.60 1.47 -8.37
C THR A 25 15.23 0.60 -7.29
N ARG A 26 15.35 1.16 -6.08
CA ARG A 26 15.68 0.40 -4.86
C ARG A 26 14.62 0.68 -3.82
N ILE A 27 14.08 -0.37 -3.21
CA ILE A 27 13.07 -0.28 -2.16
C ILE A 27 13.67 -0.87 -0.88
N THR A 28 13.58 -0.12 0.21
CA THR A 28 14.00 -0.55 1.55
C THR A 28 12.81 -0.44 2.48
N ILE A 29 12.35 -1.56 3.02
CA ILE A 29 11.29 -1.55 4.03
C ILE A 29 11.87 -0.98 5.34
N LEU A 30 11.32 0.13 5.80
CA LEU A 30 11.74 0.79 7.04
C LEU A 30 10.93 0.32 8.24
N CYS A 31 9.61 0.19 8.11
CA CYS A 31 8.73 -0.27 9.17
C CYS A 31 8.01 -1.54 8.73
N GLU A 32 8.02 -2.53 9.61
CA GLU A 32 7.45 -3.86 9.40
C GLU A 32 7.20 -4.52 10.77
N ASN A 33 6.25 -5.47 10.82
CA ASN A 33 5.90 -6.17 12.07
C ASN A 33 7.03 -7.10 12.55
N SER A 34 7.89 -7.55 11.66
CA SER A 34 8.98 -8.48 11.94
C SER A 34 10.35 -7.85 11.71
N VAL A 35 11.32 -8.21 12.53
CA VAL A 35 12.72 -7.78 12.36
C VAL A 35 13.50 -8.91 11.69
N GLY A 36 13.77 -8.76 10.41
CA GLY A 36 14.52 -9.76 9.62
C GLY A 36 16.04 -9.66 9.73
N ARG A 37 16.58 -8.65 10.40
CA ARG A 37 18.03 -8.42 10.59
C ARG A 37 18.34 -8.13 12.06
N VAL A 38 19.60 -8.24 12.44
CA VAL A 38 20.08 -7.92 13.81
C VAL A 38 20.02 -6.43 14.14
N ILE A 39 19.77 -5.58 13.18
CA ILE A 39 19.59 -4.13 13.32
C ILE A 39 18.18 -3.75 12.89
N GLY A 40 17.61 -2.77 13.58
CA GLY A 40 16.26 -2.27 13.32
C GLY A 40 15.29 -2.56 14.46
N THR A 41 14.15 -1.91 14.38
CA THR A 41 13.04 -2.02 15.33
C THR A 41 11.80 -2.45 14.57
N GLY A 42 11.16 -3.55 15.00
CA GLY A 42 9.83 -3.96 14.50
C GLY A 42 8.74 -3.12 15.14
N GLU A 43 7.71 -2.82 14.38
CA GLU A 43 6.49 -2.18 14.88
C GLU A 43 5.29 -2.68 14.07
N HIS A 44 4.11 -2.66 14.66
CA HIS A 44 2.91 -2.89 13.86
C HIS A 44 2.71 -1.70 12.93
N GLY A 45 3.04 -1.87 11.66
CA GLY A 45 2.98 -0.80 10.67
C GLY A 45 3.84 -1.07 9.45
N PHE A 46 3.64 -0.25 8.42
CA PHE A 46 4.38 -0.36 7.17
C PHE A 46 4.99 0.98 6.75
N SER A 47 6.24 0.93 6.28
CA SER A 47 6.86 2.05 5.58
C SER A 47 7.96 1.54 4.65
N ALA A 48 8.00 2.08 3.44
CA ALA A 48 9.03 1.79 2.45
C ALA A 48 9.74 3.08 2.01
N PHE A 49 11.09 3.06 2.03
CA PHE A 49 11.94 4.08 1.44
C PHE A 49 12.25 3.70 0.00
N ILE A 50 11.93 4.56 -0.93
CA ILE A 50 12.02 4.31 -2.37
C ILE A 50 13.04 5.26 -2.97
N GLU A 51 14.06 4.69 -3.58
CA GLU A 51 15.13 5.41 -4.30
C GLU A 51 14.90 5.20 -5.80
N THR A 52 14.82 6.30 -6.54
CA THR A 52 14.71 6.27 -8.00
C THR A 52 15.58 7.33 -8.63
N ASP A 53 15.77 7.28 -9.95
CA ASP A 53 16.47 8.31 -10.73
C ASP A 53 15.74 9.67 -10.64
N HIS A 54 14.48 9.69 -10.18
CA HIS A 54 13.69 10.90 -9.99
C HIS A 54 13.72 11.45 -8.56
N GLY A 55 14.53 10.86 -7.69
CA GLY A 55 14.68 11.21 -6.28
C GLY A 55 14.06 10.21 -5.32
N ASN A 56 14.19 10.48 -4.03
CA ASN A 56 13.75 9.61 -2.96
C ASN A 56 12.32 9.92 -2.53
N ALA A 57 11.57 8.89 -2.20
CA ALA A 57 10.20 8.97 -1.68
C ALA A 57 10.00 8.04 -0.47
N LEU A 58 8.97 8.33 0.32
CA LEU A 58 8.40 7.38 1.27
C LEU A 58 7.05 6.90 0.76
N PHE A 59 6.77 5.62 0.93
CA PHE A 59 5.43 5.08 0.85
C PHE A 59 5.05 4.58 2.25
N ASP A 60 4.05 5.22 2.85
CA ASP A 60 3.67 5.14 4.26
C ASP A 60 4.79 5.50 5.26
N THR A 61 4.43 5.59 6.54
CA THR A 61 5.33 6.09 7.59
C THR A 61 5.37 5.21 8.84
N GLY A 62 4.72 4.06 8.83
CA GLY A 62 4.61 3.19 9.99
C GLY A 62 3.73 3.78 11.10
N ASN A 63 3.80 3.15 12.26
CA ASN A 63 3.11 3.62 13.48
C ASN A 63 3.90 4.72 14.23
N GLY A 64 5.15 4.96 13.83
CA GLY A 64 5.99 6.05 14.31
C GLY A 64 7.04 5.68 15.33
N HIS A 65 7.18 4.42 15.69
CA HIS A 65 8.21 3.98 16.64
C HIS A 65 9.53 3.68 15.94
N GLY A 66 9.49 3.13 14.72
CA GLY A 66 10.66 2.64 13.99
C GLY A 66 11.21 3.57 12.90
N ILE A 67 10.40 4.45 12.32
CA ILE A 67 10.75 5.13 11.06
C ILE A 67 12.09 5.89 11.10
N VAL A 68 12.37 6.63 12.18
CA VAL A 68 13.61 7.39 12.31
C VAL A 68 14.79 6.49 12.66
N SER A 69 14.66 5.62 13.66
CA SER A 69 15.73 4.70 14.06
C SER A 69 16.12 3.76 12.95
N ASN A 70 15.14 3.21 12.23
CA ASN A 70 15.36 2.29 11.11
C ASN A 70 15.96 2.99 9.88
N SER A 71 15.55 4.24 9.60
CA SER A 71 16.17 5.00 8.53
C SER A 71 17.67 5.20 8.76
N LEU A 72 18.07 5.50 10.00
CA LEU A 72 19.47 5.61 10.40
C LEU A 72 20.18 4.25 10.33
N ALA A 73 19.58 3.19 10.87
CA ALA A 73 20.15 1.85 10.89
C ALA A 73 20.39 1.29 9.47
N PHE A 74 19.55 1.65 8.52
CA PHE A 74 19.65 1.20 7.12
C PHE A 74 20.33 2.24 6.19
N ASN A 75 20.94 3.28 6.75
CA ASN A 75 21.58 4.37 5.98
C ASN A 75 20.63 5.04 4.96
N LYS A 76 19.39 5.28 5.37
CA LYS A 76 18.41 6.02 4.57
C LYS A 76 18.20 7.41 5.15
N ASP A 77 18.56 8.43 4.40
CA ASP A 77 18.44 9.82 4.85
C ASP A 77 17.06 10.38 4.51
N LEU A 78 16.19 10.49 5.52
CA LEU A 78 14.84 11.03 5.35
C LEU A 78 14.84 12.49 4.86
N ARG A 79 15.92 13.26 5.06
CA ARG A 79 16.05 14.65 4.57
C ARG A 79 16.11 14.72 3.04
N THR A 80 16.41 13.63 2.38
CA THR A 80 16.46 13.52 0.91
C THR A 80 15.11 13.21 0.27
N VAL A 81 14.09 12.88 1.08
CA VAL A 81 12.74 12.55 0.60
C VAL A 81 12.10 13.80 -0.03
N ARG A 82 11.54 13.63 -1.21
CA ARG A 82 10.89 14.70 -1.99
C ARG A 82 9.38 14.51 -2.09
N LYS A 83 8.88 13.32 -1.81
CA LYS A 83 7.46 12.97 -1.82
C LYS A 83 7.17 11.93 -0.75
N ILE A 84 6.03 12.06 -0.11
CA ILE A 84 5.45 11.03 0.76
C ILE A 84 4.15 10.58 0.12
N PHE A 85 3.96 9.29 -0.02
CA PHE A 85 2.72 8.67 -0.48
C PHE A 85 2.08 7.96 0.69
N LEU A 86 0.81 8.23 0.96
CA LEU A 86 0.04 7.53 1.99
C LEU A 86 -0.94 6.59 1.31
N SER A 87 -0.85 5.32 1.65
CA SER A 87 -1.72 4.29 1.07
C SER A 87 -3.16 4.47 1.53
N HIS A 88 -3.38 4.62 2.82
CA HIS A 88 -4.68 4.81 3.45
C HIS A 88 -4.54 5.42 4.85
N GLY A 89 -5.66 5.77 5.49
CA GLY A 89 -5.67 6.54 6.73
C GLY A 89 -5.51 5.75 8.02
N HIS A 90 -5.14 4.48 8.01
CA HIS A 90 -4.87 3.77 9.26
C HIS A 90 -3.61 4.30 9.96
N ASN A 91 -3.65 4.30 11.30
CA ASN A 91 -2.60 4.90 12.13
C ASN A 91 -1.24 4.17 12.02
N ASP A 92 -1.25 2.90 11.70
CA ASP A 92 -0.05 2.08 11.48
C ASP A 92 0.62 2.31 10.11
N HIS A 93 0.03 3.18 9.27
CA HIS A 93 0.60 3.70 8.02
C HIS A 93 0.93 5.20 8.10
N THR A 94 0.23 5.93 8.96
CA THR A 94 0.30 7.40 9.05
C THR A 94 0.90 7.91 10.35
N GLY A 95 1.13 7.04 11.34
CA GLY A 95 1.56 7.43 12.69
C GLY A 95 2.96 8.06 12.74
N GLY A 96 3.86 7.67 11.83
CA GLY A 96 5.21 8.23 11.72
C GLY A 96 5.30 9.53 10.92
N LEU A 97 4.18 10.02 10.35
CA LEU A 97 4.19 11.20 9.48
C LEU A 97 4.79 12.45 10.16
N PRO A 98 4.46 12.79 11.44
CA PRO A 98 5.09 13.93 12.10
C PRO A 98 6.61 13.79 12.25
N GLN A 99 7.11 12.59 12.52
CA GLN A 99 8.55 12.33 12.65
C GLN A 99 9.25 12.47 11.29
N ALA A 100 8.63 11.93 10.22
CA ALA A 100 9.13 12.10 8.86
C ALA A 100 9.17 13.58 8.45
N LEU A 101 8.08 14.32 8.67
CA LEU A 101 7.97 15.76 8.33
C LEU A 101 9.00 16.63 9.04
N LYS A 102 9.34 16.35 10.30
CA LYS A 102 10.39 17.07 11.02
C LYS A 102 11.76 16.93 10.36
N LEU A 103 12.01 15.86 9.63
CA LEU A 103 13.26 15.60 8.94
C LEU A 103 13.23 16.03 7.48
N THR A 104 12.12 15.78 6.78
CA THR A 104 11.96 16.17 5.37
C THR A 104 11.79 17.68 5.22
N GLY A 105 11.22 18.36 6.21
CA GLY A 105 10.74 19.74 6.07
C GLY A 105 9.53 19.82 5.15
N LYS A 106 9.47 20.87 4.33
CA LYS A 106 8.38 21.04 3.34
C LYS A 106 8.45 19.94 2.29
N VAL A 107 7.37 19.15 2.17
CA VAL A 107 7.30 18.01 1.26
C VAL A 107 5.86 17.80 0.77
N ASP A 108 5.71 17.34 -0.49
CA ASP A 108 4.43 16.93 -1.04
C ASP A 108 4.01 15.60 -0.41
N VAL A 109 2.80 15.59 0.17
CA VAL A 109 2.16 14.40 0.74
C VAL A 109 0.97 14.03 -0.15
N HIS A 110 1.14 13.00 -0.95
CA HIS A 110 0.09 12.49 -1.83
C HIS A 110 -0.81 11.52 -1.07
N ALA A 111 -2.09 11.79 -1.05
CA ALA A 111 -3.07 10.97 -0.34
C ALA A 111 -4.45 11.04 -1.03
N HIS A 112 -5.32 10.13 -0.65
CA HIS A 112 -6.74 10.21 -1.00
C HIS A 112 -7.47 11.19 -0.08
N PRO A 113 -8.55 11.88 -0.52
CA PRO A 113 -9.33 12.76 0.36
C PRO A 113 -9.86 12.10 1.64
N HIS A 114 -10.23 10.82 1.58
CA HIS A 114 -10.72 10.05 2.73
C HIS A 114 -9.64 9.65 3.74
N ILE A 115 -8.38 10.06 3.55
CA ILE A 115 -7.28 9.83 4.51
C ILE A 115 -7.60 10.40 5.91
N PHE A 116 -8.45 11.43 5.99
CA PHE A 116 -8.80 12.12 7.22
C PHE A 116 -10.11 11.62 7.86
N VAL A 117 -10.73 10.58 7.33
CA VAL A 117 -11.96 10.02 7.89
C VAL A 117 -11.64 9.31 9.20
N ASP A 118 -12.45 9.55 10.23
CA ASP A 118 -12.32 8.86 11.52
C ASP A 118 -12.72 7.39 11.39
N ARG A 119 -11.82 6.50 11.82
CA ARG A 119 -11.97 5.05 11.68
C ARG A 119 -11.89 4.32 13.01
N ILE A 120 -12.70 3.28 13.13
CA ILE A 120 -12.77 2.42 14.31
C ILE A 120 -12.66 0.96 13.88
N ALA A 121 -11.73 0.24 14.48
CA ALA A 121 -11.68 -1.22 14.41
C ALA A 121 -12.46 -1.83 15.57
N VAL A 122 -13.33 -2.79 15.28
CA VAL A 122 -14.14 -3.51 16.26
C VAL A 122 -13.69 -4.96 16.31
N SER A 123 -13.22 -5.41 17.47
CA SER A 123 -12.92 -6.82 17.70
C SER A 123 -14.03 -7.46 18.55
N LYS A 124 -14.63 -8.50 18.03
CA LYS A 124 -15.66 -9.28 18.75
C LYS A 124 -14.98 -10.11 19.83
N GLY A 125 -15.47 -10.00 21.06
CA GLY A 125 -15.00 -10.78 22.21
C GLY A 125 -16.11 -11.58 22.87
N GLU A 126 -15.76 -12.59 23.68
CA GLU A 126 -16.72 -13.30 24.50
C GLU A 126 -17.30 -12.33 25.55
N GLY A 127 -18.52 -11.83 25.30
CA GLY A 127 -19.31 -10.98 26.20
C GLY A 127 -19.26 -9.47 25.92
N LYS A 128 -18.22 -8.90 25.34
CA LYS A 128 -18.15 -7.48 24.98
C LYS A 128 -17.22 -7.23 23.80
N ASP A 129 -17.70 -6.49 22.81
CA ASP A 129 -16.89 -5.99 21.72
C ASP A 129 -15.93 -4.90 22.21
N THR A 130 -14.69 -4.96 21.76
CA THR A 130 -13.70 -3.89 21.99
C THR A 130 -13.62 -3.01 20.76
N ARG A 131 -13.48 -1.69 20.98
CA ARG A 131 -13.37 -0.68 19.93
C ARG A 131 -12.02 0.02 20.06
N ARG A 132 -11.33 0.17 18.95
CA ARG A 132 -10.06 0.90 18.88
C ARG A 132 -10.12 1.93 17.76
N PHE A 133 -9.72 3.15 18.06
CA PHE A 133 -9.49 4.15 17.01
C PHE A 133 -8.38 3.64 16.07
N ALA A 134 -8.63 3.67 14.79
CA ALA A 134 -7.73 3.14 13.77
C ALA A 134 -7.33 4.17 12.71
N GLY A 135 -7.96 5.36 12.72
CA GLY A 135 -7.72 6.41 11.74
C GLY A 135 -6.43 7.21 11.95
N LEU A 136 -6.21 8.19 11.10
CA LEU A 136 -5.14 9.18 11.22
C LEU A 136 -5.35 10.03 12.50
N ILE A 137 -4.40 9.94 13.44
CA ILE A 137 -4.53 10.56 14.78
C ILE A 137 -4.18 12.05 14.81
N TYR A 138 -3.59 12.58 13.74
CA TYR A 138 -3.13 13.96 13.68
C TYR A 138 -4.06 14.82 12.85
N LYS A 139 -4.33 16.03 13.33
CA LYS A 139 -5.09 17.02 12.54
C LYS A 139 -4.30 17.43 11.30
N LYS A 140 -4.99 17.61 10.18
CA LYS A 140 -4.42 18.09 8.91
C LYS A 140 -3.60 19.35 9.11
N THR A 141 -4.16 20.35 9.82
CA THR A 141 -3.49 21.63 10.10
C THR A 141 -2.19 21.49 10.88
N TYR A 142 -2.09 20.50 11.78
CA TYR A 142 -0.84 20.22 12.50
C TYR A 142 0.23 19.65 11.55
N LEU A 143 -0.15 18.74 10.65
CA LEU A 143 0.75 18.16 9.67
C LEU A 143 1.22 19.21 8.65
N GLU A 144 0.33 20.10 8.22
CA GLU A 144 0.64 21.23 7.35
C GLU A 144 1.62 22.21 8.05
N PHE A 145 1.42 22.48 9.33
CA PHE A 145 2.38 23.28 10.13
C PHE A 145 3.77 22.65 10.17
N LEU A 146 3.87 21.30 10.22
CA LEU A 146 5.14 20.57 10.15
C LEU A 146 5.77 20.54 8.75
N GLY A 147 5.06 20.99 7.72
CA GLY A 147 5.58 21.08 6.36
C GLY A 147 4.90 20.20 5.32
N ALA A 148 3.83 19.48 5.66
CA ALA A 148 3.07 18.71 4.68
C ALA A 148 2.33 19.62 3.70
N ASN A 149 2.56 19.42 2.40
CA ASN A 149 1.73 19.97 1.34
C ASN A 149 0.85 18.83 0.80
N PHE A 150 -0.42 18.74 1.27
CA PHE A 150 -1.31 17.65 0.86
C PHE A 150 -1.78 17.82 -0.57
N ILE A 151 -1.48 16.84 -1.41
CA ILE A 151 -1.96 16.69 -2.78
C ILE A 151 -2.96 15.54 -2.79
N LEU A 152 -4.25 15.89 -2.72
CA LEU A 152 -5.34 14.92 -2.63
C LEU A 152 -5.82 14.52 -4.03
N ASN A 153 -5.97 13.22 -4.25
CA ASN A 153 -6.38 12.66 -5.54
C ASN A 153 -7.11 11.33 -5.36
N GLN A 154 -8.13 11.09 -6.19
CA GLN A 154 -8.93 9.86 -6.21
C GLN A 154 -8.66 8.99 -7.44
N ASP A 155 -8.06 9.58 -8.48
CA ASP A 155 -7.90 8.92 -9.77
C ASP A 155 -6.57 8.17 -9.88
N PHE A 156 -6.52 7.18 -10.78
CA PHE A 156 -5.24 6.63 -11.23
C PHE A 156 -4.43 7.73 -11.90
N ARG A 157 -3.24 8.01 -11.36
CA ARG A 157 -2.48 9.17 -11.78
C ARG A 157 -0.98 8.90 -11.86
N GLU A 158 -0.38 9.33 -12.96
CA GLU A 158 1.08 9.44 -13.02
C GLU A 158 1.56 10.63 -12.20
N ILE A 159 2.52 10.37 -11.34
CA ILE A 159 3.17 11.39 -10.49
C ILE A 159 4.39 11.95 -11.22
N ARG A 160 5.24 11.07 -11.75
CA ARG A 160 6.43 11.44 -12.53
C ARG A 160 7.12 10.19 -13.10
N GLY A 161 7.44 10.22 -14.40
CA GLY A 161 8.41 9.31 -15.00
C GLY A 161 8.18 7.83 -14.73
N GLY A 162 6.97 7.33 -14.94
CA GLY A 162 6.61 5.93 -14.70
C GLY A 162 6.28 5.60 -13.24
N MET A 163 6.11 6.59 -12.38
CA MET A 163 5.61 6.42 -11.01
C MET A 163 4.14 6.82 -10.95
N PHE A 164 3.27 5.90 -10.53
CA PHE A 164 1.82 6.13 -10.46
C PHE A 164 1.26 5.81 -9.08
N LEU A 165 0.17 6.50 -8.71
CA LEU A 165 -0.75 6.09 -7.65
C LEU A 165 -2.02 5.52 -8.27
N THR A 166 -2.54 4.44 -7.68
CA THR A 166 -3.73 3.77 -8.20
C THR A 166 -5.00 4.60 -8.03
N GLY A 167 -5.04 5.49 -7.03
CA GLY A 167 -6.30 6.09 -6.61
C GLY A 167 -7.29 5.02 -6.14
N GLU A 168 -8.59 5.30 -6.24
CA GLU A 168 -9.66 4.37 -5.90
C GLU A 168 -9.63 3.13 -6.79
N VAL A 169 -9.74 1.96 -6.16
CA VAL A 169 -9.67 0.67 -6.85
C VAL A 169 -11.06 0.05 -6.95
N PRO A 170 -11.56 -0.24 -8.17
CA PRO A 170 -12.82 -0.93 -8.36
C PRO A 170 -12.80 -2.35 -7.77
N ARG A 171 -13.82 -2.70 -6.99
CA ARG A 171 -13.95 -4.02 -6.34
C ARG A 171 -14.77 -4.94 -7.24
N GLN A 172 -14.11 -5.75 -8.05
CA GLN A 172 -14.74 -6.60 -9.07
C GLN A 172 -14.46 -8.09 -8.84
N THR A 173 -13.45 -8.43 -8.05
CA THR A 173 -13.07 -9.81 -7.75
C THR A 173 -14.09 -10.44 -6.79
N PRO A 174 -14.81 -11.51 -7.18
CA PRO A 174 -15.95 -12.02 -6.41
C PRO A 174 -15.60 -12.54 -5.02
N PHE A 175 -14.38 -13.05 -4.83
CA PHE A 175 -13.93 -13.63 -3.57
C PHE A 175 -13.28 -12.61 -2.63
N GLU A 176 -12.87 -11.44 -3.09
CA GLU A 176 -12.29 -10.40 -2.24
C GLU A 176 -13.40 -9.65 -1.50
N LYS A 177 -13.46 -9.81 -0.18
CA LYS A 177 -14.49 -9.22 0.68
C LYS A 177 -13.90 -8.12 1.55
N ASN A 178 -14.75 -7.17 1.95
CA ASN A 178 -14.38 -6.15 2.91
C ASN A 178 -14.16 -6.76 4.31
N ASP A 179 -13.26 -6.18 5.07
CA ASP A 179 -13.10 -6.54 6.49
C ASP A 179 -14.27 -5.99 7.31
N SER A 180 -15.12 -6.88 7.79
CA SER A 180 -16.32 -6.54 8.55
C SER A 180 -16.06 -5.90 9.92
N ARG A 181 -14.79 -5.87 10.37
CA ARG A 181 -14.37 -5.26 11.64
C ARG A 181 -14.13 -3.75 11.54
N LEU A 182 -14.04 -3.21 10.32
CA LEU A 182 -13.66 -1.82 10.08
C LEU A 182 -14.87 -0.94 9.85
N TYR A 183 -14.93 0.18 10.55
CA TYR A 183 -15.99 1.18 10.47
C TYR A 183 -15.40 2.57 10.30
N ALA A 184 -16.14 3.43 9.60
CA ALA A 184 -15.82 4.83 9.40
C ALA A 184 -16.96 5.72 9.89
N GLU A 185 -16.64 6.92 10.38
CA GLU A 185 -17.62 7.96 10.65
C GLU A 185 -17.76 8.86 9.43
N ILE A 186 -18.91 8.78 8.74
CA ILE A 186 -19.23 9.57 7.56
C ILE A 186 -20.54 10.32 7.86
N ASP A 187 -20.52 11.64 7.75
CA ASP A 187 -21.66 12.53 8.03
C ASP A 187 -22.29 12.27 9.42
N GLY A 188 -21.44 12.04 10.44
CA GLY A 188 -21.88 11.78 11.81
C GLY A 188 -22.51 10.40 12.04
N LYS A 189 -22.36 9.50 11.08
CA LYS A 189 -22.86 8.10 11.16
C LYS A 189 -21.74 7.10 11.04
N MET A 190 -21.77 6.10 11.93
CA MET A 190 -20.90 4.94 11.80
C MET A 190 -21.41 4.01 10.71
N VAL A 191 -20.61 3.81 9.67
CA VAL A 191 -20.89 2.92 8.55
C VAL A 191 -19.77 1.88 8.41
N GLN A 192 -20.06 0.76 7.74
CA GLN A 192 -19.01 -0.19 7.35
C GLN A 192 -17.98 0.54 6.48
N ASP A 193 -16.72 0.53 6.89
CA ASP A 193 -15.67 1.17 6.10
C ASP A 193 -15.28 0.30 4.91
N THR A 194 -15.37 0.86 3.73
CA THR A 194 -14.90 0.24 2.49
C THR A 194 -13.47 0.64 2.14
N LEU A 195 -12.84 1.51 2.93
CA LEU A 195 -11.50 2.07 2.69
C LEU A 195 -11.31 2.52 1.23
N MET A 196 -12.11 3.50 0.83
CA MET A 196 -12.00 4.08 -0.52
C MET A 196 -10.65 4.73 -0.79
N ASP A 197 -9.94 5.09 0.27
CA ASP A 197 -8.59 5.67 0.20
C ASP A 197 -7.48 4.63 0.03
N ASP A 198 -7.78 3.33 0.04
CA ASP A 198 -6.77 2.29 -0.12
C ASP A 198 -6.18 2.32 -1.54
N GLN A 199 -5.02 2.94 -1.65
CA GLN A 199 -4.27 3.08 -2.89
C GLN A 199 -2.87 2.48 -2.79
N SER A 200 -2.30 2.17 -3.94
CA SER A 200 -0.99 1.54 -4.07
C SER A 200 -0.08 2.36 -4.95
N LEU A 201 1.24 2.19 -4.78
CA LEU A 201 2.23 2.80 -5.64
C LEU A 201 2.68 1.82 -6.72
N VAL A 202 2.72 2.28 -7.96
CA VAL A 202 3.19 1.51 -9.12
C VAL A 202 4.44 2.19 -9.68
N LEU A 203 5.48 1.41 -9.90
CA LEU A 203 6.73 1.87 -10.51
C LEU A 203 6.95 1.08 -11.81
N ASP A 204 7.01 1.78 -12.93
CA ASP A 204 7.30 1.18 -14.22
C ASP A 204 8.81 1.16 -14.46
N THR A 205 9.42 0.01 -14.38
CA THR A 205 10.87 -0.15 -14.53
C THR A 205 11.31 -0.38 -15.98
N GLY A 206 10.39 -0.34 -16.94
CA GLY A 206 10.69 -0.73 -18.33
C GLY A 206 10.84 -2.25 -18.55
N LYS A 207 11.17 -3.01 -17.51
CA LYS A 207 11.29 -4.50 -17.54
C LYS A 207 10.03 -5.20 -16.99
N GLY A 208 9.16 -4.44 -16.35
CA GLY A 208 7.92 -4.86 -15.70
C GLY A 208 7.55 -3.87 -14.60
N LEU A 209 6.39 -4.05 -14.01
CA LEU A 209 5.90 -3.19 -12.94
C LEU A 209 6.41 -3.66 -11.57
N ILE A 210 6.70 -2.71 -10.69
CA ILE A 210 6.78 -2.98 -9.25
C ILE A 210 5.52 -2.38 -8.63
N LEU A 211 4.77 -3.20 -7.91
CA LEU A 211 3.58 -2.79 -7.17
C LEU A 211 3.88 -2.80 -5.69
N VAL A 212 3.74 -1.64 -5.02
CA VAL A 212 3.91 -1.51 -3.56
C VAL A 212 2.54 -1.28 -2.94
N LEU A 213 2.11 -2.24 -2.14
CA LEU A 213 0.84 -2.29 -1.43
C LEU A 213 1.02 -1.70 -0.01
N GLY A 214 0.02 -0.97 0.48
CA GLY A 214 -0.09 -0.66 1.91
C GLY A 214 -0.65 -1.86 2.67
N CYS A 215 -1.96 -2.01 2.68
CA CYS A 215 -2.66 -3.17 3.21
C CYS A 215 -3.51 -3.94 2.20
N ALA A 216 -3.74 -3.38 1.03
CA ALA A 216 -4.60 -3.96 -0.01
C ALA A 216 -6.04 -4.24 0.50
N HIS A 217 -6.62 -3.29 1.24
CA HIS A 217 -8.01 -3.39 1.71
C HIS A 217 -9.03 -3.41 0.57
N SER A 218 -8.66 -2.87 -0.59
CA SER A 218 -9.47 -2.95 -1.81
C SER A 218 -9.49 -4.35 -2.43
N GLY A 219 -8.64 -5.25 -1.92
CA GLY A 219 -8.36 -6.56 -2.48
C GLY A 219 -7.12 -6.53 -3.38
N MET A 220 -6.15 -7.40 -3.08
CA MET A 220 -4.90 -7.48 -3.82
C MET A 220 -5.13 -7.76 -5.31
N MET A 221 -6.06 -8.66 -5.64
CA MET A 221 -6.38 -9.00 -7.03
C MET A 221 -7.11 -7.87 -7.74
N ASN A 222 -8.00 -7.15 -7.04
CA ASN A 222 -8.64 -5.94 -7.56
C ASN A 222 -7.60 -4.88 -7.91
N ILE A 223 -6.61 -4.66 -7.04
CA ILE A 223 -5.51 -3.72 -7.28
C ILE A 223 -4.70 -4.13 -8.50
N ILE A 224 -4.29 -5.40 -8.59
CA ILE A 224 -3.50 -5.93 -9.72
C ILE A 224 -4.26 -5.75 -11.04
N HIS A 225 -5.54 -6.14 -11.10
CA HIS A 225 -6.36 -5.99 -12.30
C HIS A 225 -6.54 -4.52 -12.70
N HIS A 226 -6.74 -3.63 -11.71
CA HIS A 226 -6.84 -2.21 -11.95
C HIS A 226 -5.55 -1.65 -12.55
N VAL A 227 -4.39 -2.00 -11.99
CA VAL A 227 -3.08 -1.59 -12.50
C VAL A 227 -2.85 -2.10 -13.93
N MET A 228 -3.13 -3.38 -14.19
CA MET A 228 -3.01 -3.97 -15.53
C MET A 228 -3.90 -3.23 -16.54
N THR A 229 -5.13 -2.91 -16.18
CA THR A 229 -6.08 -2.18 -17.03
C THR A 229 -5.60 -0.77 -17.32
N LYS A 230 -5.11 -0.05 -16.29
CA LYS A 230 -4.69 1.36 -16.45
C LYS A 230 -3.36 1.53 -17.17
N THR A 231 -2.43 0.60 -16.99
CA THR A 231 -1.09 0.66 -17.61
C THR A 231 -0.99 -0.08 -18.93
N GLY A 232 -1.90 -1.02 -19.20
CA GLY A 232 -1.82 -1.95 -20.34
C GLY A 232 -0.73 -3.02 -20.20
N LYS A 233 -0.02 -3.07 -19.05
CA LYS A 233 1.09 -4.00 -18.79
C LYS A 233 0.63 -5.18 -17.95
N GLN A 234 1.17 -6.37 -18.25
CA GLN A 234 0.77 -7.64 -17.60
C GLN A 234 1.89 -8.21 -16.70
N LYS A 235 3.12 -7.78 -16.90
CA LYS A 235 4.29 -8.31 -16.19
C LYS A 235 4.61 -7.48 -14.96
N PHE A 236 4.78 -8.18 -13.81
CA PHE A 236 5.25 -7.59 -12.56
C PHE A 236 6.65 -8.14 -12.22
N ASN A 237 7.62 -7.23 -12.06
CA ASN A 237 8.93 -7.59 -11.51
C ASN A 237 8.83 -7.91 -10.00
N ALA A 238 7.96 -7.17 -9.30
CA ALA A 238 7.69 -7.45 -7.89
C ALA A 238 6.30 -6.94 -7.46
N ILE A 239 5.70 -7.67 -6.52
CA ILE A 239 4.56 -7.21 -5.71
C ILE A 239 5.03 -7.25 -4.26
N LEU A 240 5.02 -6.09 -3.57
CA LEU A 240 5.59 -5.92 -2.25
C LEU A 240 4.57 -5.31 -1.29
N GLY A 241 4.65 -5.61 0.01
CA GLY A 241 3.86 -4.95 1.05
C GLY A 241 2.74 -5.80 1.66
N GLY A 242 1.77 -5.16 2.28
CA GLY A 242 0.66 -5.81 2.98
C GLY A 242 -0.44 -6.29 2.04
N THR A 243 -0.97 -7.48 2.29
CA THR A 243 -2.02 -8.10 1.46
C THR A 243 -3.33 -8.36 2.21
N HIS A 244 -3.35 -8.10 3.52
CA HIS A 244 -4.49 -8.32 4.43
C HIS A 244 -5.04 -9.76 4.48
N LEU A 245 -4.35 -10.73 3.87
CA LEU A 245 -4.87 -12.10 3.65
C LEU A 245 -5.04 -12.90 4.94
N ASP A 246 -4.29 -12.62 6.01
CA ASP A 246 -4.40 -13.36 7.27
C ASP A 246 -5.65 -13.01 8.08
N PHE A 247 -6.25 -11.85 7.80
CA PHE A 247 -7.46 -11.36 8.48
C PHE A 247 -8.77 -11.79 7.79
N LEU A 248 -8.67 -12.39 6.62
CA LEU A 248 -9.81 -12.84 5.83
C LEU A 248 -9.97 -14.36 5.90
N THR A 249 -10.83 -14.93 5.07
CA THR A 249 -11.09 -16.36 5.14
C THR A 249 -9.98 -17.20 4.49
N PRO A 250 -9.77 -18.47 4.94
CA PRO A 250 -8.83 -19.37 4.27
C PRO A 250 -9.13 -19.56 2.78
N GLU A 251 -10.42 -19.57 2.42
CA GLU A 251 -10.86 -19.72 1.03
C GLU A 251 -10.36 -18.54 0.17
N GLN A 252 -10.48 -17.32 0.67
CA GLN A 252 -9.97 -16.14 -0.05
C GLN A 252 -8.46 -16.20 -0.24
N LEU A 253 -7.70 -16.68 0.75
CA LEU A 253 -6.26 -16.90 0.61
C LEU A 253 -5.95 -17.87 -0.53
N GLU A 254 -6.61 -19.03 -0.57
CA GLU A 254 -6.34 -20.04 -1.61
C GLU A 254 -6.79 -19.54 -3.00
N GLU A 255 -7.94 -18.85 -3.12
CA GLU A 255 -8.37 -18.25 -4.39
C GLU A 255 -7.40 -17.17 -4.87
N SER A 256 -6.87 -16.35 -3.97
CA SER A 256 -5.82 -15.35 -4.29
C SER A 256 -4.55 -16.03 -4.79
N ILE A 257 -4.10 -17.11 -4.15
CA ILE A 257 -2.93 -17.89 -4.58
C ILE A 257 -3.16 -18.46 -5.98
N GLN A 258 -4.31 -19.09 -6.24
CA GLN A 258 -4.61 -19.64 -7.56
C GLN A 258 -4.64 -18.57 -8.65
N ALA A 259 -5.17 -17.39 -8.34
CA ALA A 259 -5.16 -16.26 -9.27
C ALA A 259 -3.74 -15.74 -9.53
N LEU A 260 -2.91 -15.56 -8.51
CA LEU A 260 -1.52 -15.13 -8.65
C LEU A 260 -0.67 -16.10 -9.48
N LYS A 261 -0.93 -17.41 -9.40
CA LYS A 261 -0.23 -18.44 -10.21
C LYS A 261 -0.42 -18.28 -11.71
N GLN A 262 -1.52 -17.64 -12.13
CA GLN A 262 -1.83 -17.38 -13.55
C GLN A 262 -1.17 -16.10 -14.07
N MET A 263 -0.43 -15.38 -13.22
CA MET A 263 0.17 -14.09 -13.58
C MET A 263 1.66 -14.16 -13.77
N GLU A 264 2.18 -13.27 -14.61
CA GLU A 264 3.62 -13.12 -14.82
C GLU A 264 4.22 -12.21 -13.73
N ILE A 265 4.59 -12.84 -12.58
CA ILE A 265 5.17 -12.16 -11.42
C ILE A 265 6.52 -12.80 -11.13
N GLU A 266 7.60 -11.99 -11.11
CA GLU A 266 8.94 -12.49 -10.83
C GLU A 266 9.20 -12.66 -9.32
N LYS A 267 8.76 -11.69 -8.51
CA LYS A 267 8.95 -11.70 -7.04
C LYS A 267 7.67 -11.30 -6.29
N ILE A 268 7.45 -11.96 -5.16
CA ILE A 268 6.36 -11.65 -4.23
C ILE A 268 6.99 -11.46 -2.85
N GLY A 269 6.99 -10.21 -2.35
CA GLY A 269 7.54 -9.83 -1.06
C GLY A 269 6.45 -9.29 -0.15
N VAL A 270 5.74 -10.17 0.54
CA VAL A 270 4.64 -9.77 1.43
C VAL A 270 5.13 -9.44 2.83
N SER A 271 4.41 -8.55 3.50
CA SER A 271 4.78 -8.05 4.82
C SER A 271 3.56 -7.61 5.64
N HIS A 272 3.78 -7.09 6.83
CA HIS A 272 2.84 -6.38 7.67
C HIS A 272 1.52 -7.15 7.91
N CYS A 273 0.39 -6.63 7.39
CA CYS A 273 -0.95 -7.23 7.57
C CYS A 273 -1.17 -8.53 6.79
N THR A 274 -0.22 -8.98 5.98
CA THR A 274 -0.29 -10.32 5.36
C THR A 274 -0.33 -11.42 6.41
N GLY A 275 0.38 -11.22 7.53
CA GLY A 275 0.45 -12.18 8.62
C GLY A 275 1.28 -13.43 8.30
N MET A 276 1.68 -14.13 9.36
CA MET A 276 2.61 -15.25 9.22
C MET A 276 1.98 -16.46 8.51
N ARG A 277 0.70 -16.74 8.74
CA ARG A 277 0.01 -17.90 8.13
C ARG A 277 -0.08 -17.73 6.61
N ALA A 278 -0.54 -16.57 6.15
CA ALA A 278 -0.64 -16.30 4.72
C ALA A 278 0.74 -16.20 4.07
N ALA A 279 1.72 -15.55 4.71
CA ALA A 279 3.09 -15.47 4.22
C ALA A 279 3.74 -16.87 4.06
N SER A 280 3.59 -17.75 5.07
CA SER A 280 4.09 -19.13 4.99
C SER A 280 3.43 -19.90 3.85
N ARG A 281 2.12 -19.73 3.65
CA ARG A 281 1.40 -20.41 2.57
C ARG A 281 1.82 -19.90 1.19
N LEU A 282 2.04 -18.59 1.05
CA LEU A 282 2.58 -17.99 -0.18
C LEU A 282 4.02 -18.49 -0.44
N HIS A 283 4.86 -18.53 0.59
CA HIS A 283 6.22 -19.06 0.45
C HIS A 283 6.24 -20.53 -0.05
N GLN A 284 5.38 -21.39 0.50
CA GLN A 284 5.25 -22.78 0.05
C GLN A 284 4.86 -22.87 -1.44
N GLU A 285 4.02 -21.97 -1.91
CA GLU A 285 3.50 -22.02 -3.27
C GLU A 285 4.42 -21.38 -4.30
N PHE A 286 5.10 -20.28 -3.94
CA PHE A 286 5.90 -19.50 -4.86
C PHE A 286 7.42 -19.79 -4.78
N GLY A 287 7.88 -20.49 -3.73
CA GLY A 287 9.27 -20.91 -3.57
C GLY A 287 10.26 -19.76 -3.71
N GLU A 288 11.22 -19.87 -4.63
CA GLU A 288 12.27 -18.86 -4.86
C GLU A 288 11.75 -17.49 -5.36
N ARG A 289 10.50 -17.41 -5.80
CA ARG A 289 9.86 -16.13 -6.14
C ARG A 289 9.40 -15.36 -4.92
N PHE A 290 9.27 -16.03 -3.77
CA PHE A 290 8.93 -15.39 -2.50
C PHE A 290 10.19 -14.78 -1.86
N VAL A 291 10.11 -13.54 -1.39
CA VAL A 291 11.23 -12.77 -0.82
C VAL A 291 10.82 -12.06 0.46
#